data_0064192b261d868d0dcd9aabc7531c85
#
_entry.id   0064192b261d868d0dcd9aabc7531c85
#
_cell.length_a   1.000
_cell.length_b   1.000
_cell.length_c   1.000
_cell.angle_alpha   90.00
_cell.angle_beta   90.00
_cell.angle_gamma   90.00
#
_symmetry.space_group_name_H-M   'P 1'
#
loop_
_entity.id
_entity.type
_entity.pdbx_description
1 polymer ?
#
loop_
_entity_poly.entity_id
_entity_poly.type
_entity_poly.pdbx_seq_one_letter_code
_entity_poly.pdbx_strand_id
1 'polypeptide(L)'
;MDNADAPLVPDADPWHVLRRYTAARIALGHAGISQPTGVQLAFQLAHAMARDAVHTALDTAALTRDLGAAWPELGAALLLHSAALERSAYLQRPDLGRRLGEAARTALAESSAASGAPAGCDLAIVVADGLSARAVAANAAPLLQALRTHLAPQAWRVAAPCIVEQGRVAIGDEVGALLGAQMVLVLIGERPGLSAPDSMGAYLTWAPRIGLTDESRNCVSNIRPAGQRPEQAAARLHYLLAQARGRGLSGVALKDETEFASESASTPALASIAARPFLL
;
A
#
# COMPACT_ATOMS: atom_id res chain seq x y z
N MET A 1 50.95 -13.50 31.87
CA MET A 1 49.64 -13.00 32.34
C MET A 1 48.83 -12.66 31.09
N ASP A 2 48.09 -13.64 30.63
CA ASP A 2 47.27 -13.50 29.43
C ASP A 2 46.07 -12.60 29.73
N ASN A 3 45.90 -11.58 28.89
CA ASN A 3 44.84 -10.59 28.96
C ASN A 3 43.54 -11.17 28.34
N ALA A 4 43.08 -12.32 28.90
CA ALA A 4 41.96 -13.10 28.38
C ALA A 4 40.57 -12.52 28.72
N ASP A 5 40.49 -11.41 29.46
CA ASP A 5 39.24 -10.85 30.00
C ASP A 5 38.89 -9.42 29.50
N ALA A 6 39.53 -8.94 28.46
CA ALA A 6 39.09 -7.70 27.86
C ALA A 6 37.75 -7.94 27.11
N PRO A 7 36.67 -7.20 27.40
CA PRO A 7 35.44 -7.35 26.68
C PRO A 7 35.69 -7.14 25.18
N LEU A 8 35.28 -8.12 24.35
CA LEU A 8 35.36 -8.03 22.90
C LEU A 8 34.49 -6.83 22.46
N VAL A 9 35.11 -5.68 22.24
CA VAL A 9 34.45 -4.53 21.64
C VAL A 9 34.25 -4.85 20.15
N PRO A 10 33.02 -4.71 19.62
CA PRO A 10 32.80 -4.93 18.20
C PRO A 10 33.68 -3.99 17.38
N ASP A 11 34.42 -4.51 16.41
CA ASP A 11 35.18 -3.69 15.48
C ASP A 11 34.26 -2.71 14.75
N ALA A 12 34.64 -1.44 14.74
CA ALA A 12 33.89 -0.41 14.03
C ALA A 12 34.03 -0.66 12.52
N ASP A 13 32.91 -1.02 11.89
CA ASP A 13 32.86 -1.20 10.44
C ASP A 13 33.03 0.17 9.75
N PRO A 14 34.04 0.37 8.89
CA PRO A 14 34.25 1.65 8.20
C PRO A 14 33.08 2.07 7.30
N TRP A 15 32.26 1.11 6.87
CA TRP A 15 31.07 1.35 6.08
C TRP A 15 29.85 1.79 6.89
N HIS A 16 29.95 1.91 8.22
CA HIS A 16 28.86 2.34 9.09
C HIS A 16 28.25 3.68 8.67
N VAL A 17 29.03 4.59 8.09
CA VAL A 17 28.59 5.89 7.58
C VAL A 17 27.48 5.74 6.52
N LEU A 18 27.47 4.66 5.76
CA LEU A 18 26.45 4.41 4.70
C LEU A 18 25.06 4.14 5.26
N ARG A 19 24.93 3.75 6.54
CA ARG A 19 23.63 3.49 7.18
C ARG A 19 22.73 4.73 7.26
N ARG A 20 23.30 5.93 7.16
CA ARG A 20 22.53 7.18 7.11
C ARG A 20 21.74 7.36 5.80
N TYR A 21 22.10 6.63 4.76
CA TYR A 21 21.47 6.73 3.44
C TYR A 21 20.49 5.58 3.13
N THR A 22 20.46 4.57 3.97
CA THR A 22 19.60 3.39 3.75
C THR A 22 19.19 2.74 5.06
N ALA A 23 17.96 2.21 5.10
CA ALA A 23 17.47 1.35 6.18
C ALA A 23 17.95 -0.11 6.05
N ALA A 24 18.71 -0.45 5.00
CA ALA A 24 19.27 -1.78 4.83
C ALA A 24 20.21 -2.16 5.99
N ARG A 25 20.23 -3.44 6.33
CA ARG A 25 21.11 -3.99 7.39
C ARG A 25 22.50 -4.23 6.85
N ILE A 26 23.23 -3.15 6.60
CA ILE A 26 24.64 -3.16 6.15
C ILE A 26 25.55 -2.66 7.27
N ALA A 27 26.85 -2.92 7.15
CA ALA A 27 27.88 -2.41 8.07
C ALA A 27 27.52 -2.68 9.54
N LEU A 28 27.16 -3.93 9.83
CA LEU A 28 26.66 -4.34 11.14
C LEU A 28 27.78 -4.59 12.17
N GLY A 29 29.03 -4.61 11.71
CA GLY A 29 30.20 -4.97 12.51
C GLY A 29 30.27 -6.48 12.79
N HIS A 30 31.34 -6.87 13.45
CA HIS A 30 31.56 -8.25 13.89
C HIS A 30 32.27 -8.27 15.25
N ALA A 31 32.21 -9.40 15.94
CA ALA A 31 32.95 -9.68 17.15
C ALA A 31 33.71 -11.00 16.91
N GLY A 32 34.97 -10.92 16.54
CA GLY A 32 35.71 -12.06 15.99
C GLY A 32 35.04 -12.54 14.69
N ILE A 33 34.61 -13.80 14.63
CA ILE A 33 33.92 -14.41 13.47
C ILE A 33 32.38 -14.34 13.61
N SER A 34 31.84 -13.71 14.65
CA SER A 34 30.44 -13.72 14.98
C SER A 34 29.81 -12.33 14.79
N GLN A 35 28.49 -12.30 14.60
CA GLN A 35 27.73 -11.05 14.63
C GLN A 35 27.63 -10.52 16.07
N PRO A 36 27.63 -9.18 16.29
CA PRO A 36 27.36 -8.60 17.59
C PRO A 36 25.97 -8.99 18.11
N THR A 37 25.86 -9.33 19.39
CA THR A 37 24.58 -9.78 20.00
C THR A 37 23.47 -8.75 19.82
N GLY A 38 23.73 -7.44 19.98
CA GLY A 38 22.73 -6.38 19.79
C GLY A 38 22.13 -6.37 18.38
N VAL A 39 22.96 -6.60 17.36
CA VAL A 39 22.53 -6.69 15.95
C VAL A 39 21.64 -7.91 15.73
N GLN A 40 22.04 -9.07 16.29
CA GLN A 40 21.26 -10.31 16.22
C GLN A 40 19.89 -10.16 16.89
N LEU A 41 19.84 -9.55 18.08
CA LEU A 41 18.56 -9.29 18.79
C LEU A 41 17.66 -8.32 17.99
N ALA A 42 18.21 -7.25 17.43
CA ALA A 42 17.46 -6.32 16.58
C ALA A 42 16.89 -7.02 15.33
N PHE A 43 17.64 -7.95 14.74
CA PHE A 43 17.18 -8.73 13.60
C PHE A 43 16.04 -9.70 13.98
N GLN A 44 16.16 -10.39 15.11
CA GLN A 44 15.10 -11.27 15.64
C GLN A 44 13.84 -10.50 15.97
N LEU A 45 13.96 -9.33 16.60
CA LEU A 45 12.81 -8.44 16.86
C LEU A 45 12.10 -8.03 15.58
N ALA A 46 12.86 -7.65 14.55
CA ALA A 46 12.27 -7.28 13.25
C ALA A 46 11.50 -8.44 12.60
N HIS A 47 12.01 -9.67 12.72
CA HIS A 47 11.29 -10.87 12.27
C HIS A 47 10.00 -11.12 13.07
N ALA A 48 10.06 -10.99 14.40
CA ALA A 48 8.88 -11.14 15.24
C ALA A 48 7.80 -10.11 14.86
N MET A 49 8.17 -8.84 14.71
CA MET A 49 7.26 -7.77 14.29
C MET A 49 6.64 -8.02 12.91
N ALA A 50 7.43 -8.50 11.95
CA ALA A 50 6.92 -8.82 10.61
C ALA A 50 5.95 -10.01 10.65
N ARG A 51 6.25 -11.05 11.45
CA ARG A 51 5.36 -12.19 11.65
C ARG A 51 4.07 -11.78 12.33
N ASP A 52 4.13 -10.98 13.37
CA ASP A 52 2.96 -10.49 14.09
C ASP A 52 2.06 -9.66 13.17
N ALA A 53 2.64 -8.80 12.32
CA ALA A 53 1.88 -8.04 11.33
C ALA A 53 1.10 -8.92 10.34
N VAL A 54 1.67 -10.10 9.96
CA VAL A 54 0.97 -11.06 9.08
C VAL A 54 -0.22 -11.71 9.80
N HIS A 55 -0.15 -11.96 11.09
CA HIS A 55 -1.16 -12.70 11.86
C HIS A 55 -2.16 -11.81 12.59
N THR A 56 -1.90 -10.51 12.70
CA THR A 56 -2.81 -9.55 13.35
C THR A 56 -4.11 -9.44 12.52
N ALA A 57 -5.24 -9.65 13.20
CA ALA A 57 -6.56 -9.43 12.60
C ALA A 57 -6.84 -7.93 12.42
N LEU A 58 -7.63 -7.60 11.40
CA LEU A 58 -8.09 -6.24 11.17
C LEU A 58 -9.22 -5.90 12.16
N ASP A 59 -9.09 -4.78 12.87
CA ASP A 59 -10.21 -4.18 13.59
C ASP A 59 -11.12 -3.44 12.59
N THR A 60 -12.09 -4.16 12.06
CA THR A 60 -13.01 -3.63 11.05
C THR A 60 -13.90 -2.52 11.61
N ALA A 61 -14.25 -2.57 12.91
CA ALA A 61 -15.06 -1.54 13.55
C ALA A 61 -14.29 -0.22 13.70
N ALA A 62 -13.03 -0.28 14.14
CA ALA A 62 -12.16 0.89 14.18
C ALA A 62 -11.95 1.46 12.77
N LEU A 63 -11.60 0.61 11.80
CA LEU A 63 -11.38 1.05 10.41
C LEU A 63 -12.63 1.69 9.82
N THR A 64 -13.83 1.14 10.03
CA THR A 64 -15.09 1.74 9.57
C THR A 64 -15.29 3.16 10.10
N ARG A 65 -15.02 3.38 11.39
CA ARG A 65 -15.12 4.73 12.00
C ARG A 65 -14.10 5.69 11.37
N ASP A 66 -12.86 5.24 11.20
CA ASP A 66 -11.76 6.06 10.69
C ASP A 66 -11.98 6.45 9.22
N LEU A 67 -12.47 5.51 8.39
CA LEU A 67 -12.82 5.79 6.99
C LEU A 67 -14.02 6.73 6.90
N GLY A 68 -15.05 6.54 7.74
CA GLY A 68 -16.21 7.42 7.82
C GLY A 68 -15.85 8.85 8.25
N ALA A 69 -14.88 9.00 9.16
CA ALA A 69 -14.34 10.32 9.53
C ALA A 69 -13.50 10.96 8.43
N ALA A 70 -12.72 10.15 7.69
CA ALA A 70 -11.88 10.63 6.59
C ALA A 70 -12.69 11.12 5.38
N TRP A 71 -13.82 10.45 5.09
CA TRP A 71 -14.66 10.80 3.93
C TRP A 71 -16.17 10.57 4.24
N PRO A 72 -16.79 11.44 5.04
CA PRO A 72 -18.16 11.24 5.51
C PRO A 72 -19.21 11.12 4.40
N GLU A 73 -18.98 11.78 3.26
CA GLU A 73 -19.93 11.83 2.14
C GLU A 73 -20.10 10.48 1.43
N LEU A 74 -19.19 9.53 1.61
CA LEU A 74 -19.31 8.20 1.01
C LEU A 74 -20.29 7.29 1.74
N GLY A 75 -20.73 7.68 2.95
CA GLY A 75 -21.57 6.84 3.78
C GLY A 75 -20.83 5.74 4.52
N ALA A 76 -21.58 4.80 5.11
CA ALA A 76 -21.02 3.70 5.88
C ALA A 76 -20.32 2.68 4.98
N ALA A 77 -19.15 2.22 5.41
CA ALA A 77 -18.43 1.16 4.71
C ALA A 77 -19.19 -0.18 4.80
N LEU A 78 -19.21 -0.92 3.69
CA LEU A 78 -19.76 -2.28 3.64
C LEU A 78 -18.69 -3.29 4.05
N LEU A 79 -19.01 -4.14 5.04
CA LEU A 79 -18.12 -5.20 5.50
C LEU A 79 -18.33 -6.46 4.67
N LEU A 80 -17.26 -6.95 4.07
CA LEU A 80 -17.24 -8.11 3.20
C LEU A 80 -16.14 -9.08 3.66
N HIS A 81 -16.23 -10.31 3.21
CA HIS A 81 -15.24 -11.33 3.46
C HIS A 81 -14.90 -12.09 2.17
N SER A 82 -13.63 -12.44 2.01
CA SER A 82 -13.21 -13.31 0.90
C SER A 82 -13.71 -14.76 1.09
N ALA A 83 -13.46 -15.60 0.11
CA ALA A 83 -13.71 -17.04 0.23
C ALA A 83 -12.72 -17.77 1.16
N ALA A 84 -11.66 -17.12 1.61
CA ALA A 84 -10.74 -17.64 2.62
C ALA A 84 -11.29 -17.35 4.01
N LEU A 85 -11.93 -18.34 4.64
CA LEU A 85 -12.62 -18.18 5.93
C LEU A 85 -11.71 -17.90 7.11
N GLU A 86 -10.45 -18.33 7.03
CA GLU A 86 -9.47 -18.21 8.11
C GLU A 86 -8.13 -17.66 7.59
N ARG A 87 -7.34 -17.06 8.50
CA ARG A 87 -6.02 -16.55 8.16
C ARG A 87 -5.08 -17.62 7.60
N SER A 88 -5.14 -18.83 8.13
CA SER A 88 -4.38 -19.99 7.64
C SER A 88 -4.72 -20.34 6.20
N ALA A 89 -6.01 -20.39 5.87
CA ALA A 89 -6.51 -20.62 4.52
C ALA A 89 -6.07 -19.49 3.58
N TYR A 90 -6.20 -18.23 3.99
CA TYR A 90 -5.74 -17.07 3.22
C TYR A 90 -4.26 -17.12 2.86
N LEU A 91 -3.40 -17.55 3.81
CA LEU A 91 -1.96 -17.63 3.59
C LEU A 91 -1.57 -18.79 2.66
N GLN A 92 -2.26 -19.93 2.76
CA GLN A 92 -1.96 -21.16 2.01
C GLN A 92 -2.68 -21.24 0.66
N ARG A 93 -3.86 -20.61 0.54
CA ARG A 93 -4.74 -20.65 -0.62
C ARG A 93 -5.03 -19.24 -1.15
N PRO A 94 -4.04 -18.61 -1.83
CA PRO A 94 -4.21 -17.24 -2.34
C PRO A 94 -5.35 -17.10 -3.35
N ASP A 95 -5.78 -18.18 -4.00
CA ASP A 95 -6.93 -18.22 -4.88
C ASP A 95 -8.25 -17.88 -4.16
N LEU A 96 -8.40 -18.29 -2.89
CA LEU A 96 -9.57 -17.98 -2.08
C LEU A 96 -9.65 -16.50 -1.70
N GLY A 97 -8.52 -15.88 -1.40
CA GLY A 97 -8.45 -14.44 -1.09
C GLY A 97 -8.71 -13.52 -2.29
N ARG A 98 -8.72 -14.06 -3.52
CA ARG A 98 -9.00 -13.33 -4.76
C ARG A 98 -10.48 -13.25 -5.12
N ARG A 99 -11.35 -13.92 -4.38
CA ARG A 99 -12.80 -14.02 -4.64
C ARG A 99 -13.58 -13.70 -3.39
N LEU A 100 -14.74 -13.09 -3.56
CA LEU A 100 -15.69 -12.90 -2.47
C LEU A 100 -16.26 -14.24 -2.00
N GLY A 101 -16.54 -14.33 -0.69
CA GLY A 101 -17.39 -15.38 -0.15
C GLY A 101 -18.84 -15.20 -0.64
N GLU A 102 -19.61 -16.28 -0.65
CA GLU A 102 -20.99 -16.27 -1.19
C GLU A 102 -21.88 -15.25 -0.47
N ALA A 103 -21.84 -15.24 0.86
CA ALA A 103 -22.59 -14.26 1.67
C ALA A 103 -22.20 -12.80 1.36
N ALA A 104 -20.90 -12.54 1.19
CA ALA A 104 -20.40 -11.20 0.85
C ALA A 104 -20.86 -10.76 -0.55
N ARG A 105 -20.87 -11.69 -1.51
CA ARG A 105 -21.37 -11.44 -2.87
C ARG A 105 -22.86 -11.08 -2.86
N THR A 106 -23.67 -11.83 -2.12
CA THR A 106 -25.11 -11.57 -1.97
C THR A 106 -25.35 -10.23 -1.32
N ALA A 107 -24.68 -9.93 -0.19
CA ALA A 107 -24.82 -8.67 0.53
C ALA A 107 -24.43 -7.46 -0.34
N LEU A 108 -23.37 -7.56 -1.15
CA LEU A 108 -22.93 -6.51 -2.06
C LEU A 108 -23.95 -6.27 -3.18
N ALA A 109 -24.51 -7.34 -3.75
CA ALA A 109 -25.54 -7.26 -4.80
C ALA A 109 -26.83 -6.60 -4.26
N GLU A 110 -27.27 -7.00 -3.07
CA GLU A 110 -28.45 -6.42 -2.40
C GLU A 110 -28.24 -4.93 -2.06
N SER A 111 -27.07 -4.56 -1.53
CA SER A 111 -26.71 -3.17 -1.23
C SER A 111 -26.70 -2.30 -2.49
N SER A 112 -26.16 -2.83 -3.58
CA SER A 112 -26.16 -2.13 -4.88
C SER A 112 -27.59 -1.93 -5.43
N ALA A 113 -28.46 -2.90 -5.30
CA ALA A 113 -29.84 -2.81 -5.71
C ALA A 113 -30.67 -1.83 -4.84
N ALA A 114 -30.42 -1.84 -3.51
CA ALA A 114 -31.16 -1.01 -2.55
C ALA A 114 -30.81 0.49 -2.63
N SER A 115 -29.61 0.83 -3.09
CA SER A 115 -29.15 2.23 -3.15
C SER A 115 -29.93 3.10 -4.13
N GLY A 116 -30.76 2.52 -5.04
CA GLY A 116 -31.57 3.26 -6.02
C GLY A 116 -30.75 4.20 -6.91
N ALA A 117 -29.44 4.19 -6.76
CA ALA A 117 -28.54 5.00 -7.56
C ALA A 117 -28.56 4.52 -9.02
N PRO A 118 -28.42 5.42 -10.01
CA PRO A 118 -28.24 5.01 -11.40
C PRO A 118 -27.12 3.98 -11.46
N ALA A 119 -27.37 2.89 -12.21
CA ALA A 119 -26.43 1.77 -12.30
C ALA A 119 -25.00 2.25 -12.56
N GLY A 120 -24.09 1.95 -11.63
CA GLY A 120 -22.67 2.19 -11.74
C GLY A 120 -22.15 3.48 -11.06
N CYS A 121 -20.90 3.44 -10.73
CA CYS A 121 -20.12 4.56 -10.19
C CYS A 121 -18.84 4.75 -11.01
N ASP A 122 -18.18 5.91 -10.83
CA ASP A 122 -16.91 6.15 -11.52
C ASP A 122 -15.76 5.43 -10.79
N LEU A 123 -15.84 5.36 -9.46
CA LEU A 123 -14.81 4.76 -8.63
C LEU A 123 -15.40 3.94 -7.48
N ALA A 124 -15.01 2.67 -7.38
CA ALA A 124 -15.18 1.85 -6.20
C ALA A 124 -13.89 1.83 -5.37
N ILE A 125 -14.00 1.94 -4.05
CA ILE A 125 -12.87 1.86 -3.13
C ILE A 125 -12.99 0.58 -2.30
N VAL A 126 -11.96 -0.24 -2.36
CA VAL A 126 -11.84 -1.49 -1.59
C VAL A 126 -10.67 -1.37 -0.64
N VAL A 127 -10.90 -1.65 0.64
CA VAL A 127 -9.86 -1.64 1.67
C VAL A 127 -9.74 -3.05 2.23
N ALA A 128 -8.63 -3.72 1.92
CA ALA A 128 -8.40 -5.11 2.29
C ALA A 128 -7.23 -5.24 3.28
N ASP A 129 -7.35 -6.12 4.27
CA ASP A 129 -6.28 -6.38 5.24
C ASP A 129 -4.98 -6.87 4.60
N GLY A 130 -5.06 -7.61 3.51
CA GLY A 130 -3.89 -8.12 2.80
C GLY A 130 -2.98 -8.96 3.70
N LEU A 131 -1.68 -8.71 3.61
CA LEU A 131 -0.68 -9.36 4.47
C LEU A 131 -0.31 -8.51 5.71
N SER A 132 -0.88 -7.31 5.87
CA SER A 132 -0.66 -6.44 7.03
C SER A 132 -1.90 -5.61 7.34
N ALA A 133 -2.75 -6.11 8.22
CA ALA A 133 -3.89 -5.35 8.75
C ALA A 133 -3.44 -4.03 9.41
N ARG A 134 -2.26 -4.04 10.06
CA ARG A 134 -1.65 -2.86 10.67
C ARG A 134 -1.38 -1.74 9.65
N ALA A 135 -0.91 -2.10 8.45
CA ALA A 135 -0.62 -1.13 7.39
C ALA A 135 -1.89 -0.38 6.95
N VAL A 136 -2.97 -1.13 6.78
CA VAL A 136 -4.28 -0.59 6.38
C VAL A 136 -4.87 0.27 7.48
N ALA A 137 -4.87 -0.21 8.74
CA ALA A 137 -5.35 0.55 9.88
C ALA A 137 -4.63 1.89 10.06
N ALA A 138 -3.32 1.94 9.79
CA ALA A 138 -2.54 3.16 9.94
C ALA A 138 -2.66 4.15 8.76
N ASN A 139 -2.81 3.65 7.53
CA ASN A 139 -2.58 4.47 6.33
C ASN A 139 -3.82 4.67 5.45
N ALA A 140 -4.88 3.85 5.56
CA ALA A 140 -6.04 3.94 4.66
C ALA A 140 -6.84 5.23 4.86
N ALA A 141 -7.18 5.58 6.09
CA ALA A 141 -7.94 6.79 6.39
C ALA A 141 -7.18 8.08 6.03
N PRO A 142 -5.90 8.27 6.40
CA PRO A 142 -5.11 9.41 5.94
C PRO A 142 -5.02 9.53 4.42
N LEU A 143 -4.84 8.41 3.72
CA LEU A 143 -4.81 8.39 2.26
C LEU A 143 -6.14 8.83 1.66
N LEU A 144 -7.27 8.30 2.16
CA LEU A 144 -8.60 8.65 1.67
C LEU A 144 -8.94 10.12 1.94
N GLN A 145 -8.56 10.65 3.11
CA GLN A 145 -8.73 12.07 3.43
C GLN A 145 -7.98 12.96 2.43
N ALA A 146 -6.72 12.63 2.12
CA ALA A 146 -5.94 13.35 1.13
C ALA A 146 -6.53 13.20 -0.29
N LEU A 147 -6.93 11.99 -0.67
CA LEU A 147 -7.52 11.72 -1.98
C LEU A 147 -8.85 12.46 -2.18
N ARG A 148 -9.72 12.54 -1.15
CA ARG A 148 -10.93 13.34 -1.14
C ARG A 148 -10.67 14.78 -1.57
N THR A 149 -9.62 15.40 -1.02
CA THR A 149 -9.26 16.79 -1.33
C THR A 149 -8.91 16.96 -2.81
N HIS A 150 -8.23 15.99 -3.41
CA HIS A 150 -7.89 16.00 -4.83
C HIS A 150 -9.08 15.73 -5.75
N LEU A 151 -10.04 14.90 -5.34
CA LEU A 151 -11.20 14.54 -6.14
C LEU A 151 -12.36 15.55 -6.01
N ALA A 152 -12.44 16.31 -4.91
CA ALA A 152 -13.52 17.26 -4.62
C ALA A 152 -13.79 18.30 -5.73
N PRO A 153 -12.77 18.83 -6.44
CA PRO A 153 -13.02 19.79 -7.53
C PRO A 153 -13.67 19.19 -8.77
N GLN A 154 -13.72 17.86 -8.86
CA GLN A 154 -14.21 17.10 -10.00
C GLN A 154 -15.47 16.32 -9.60
N ALA A 155 -16.43 16.20 -10.51
CA ALA A 155 -17.64 15.42 -10.26
C ALA A 155 -17.35 13.92 -10.36
N TRP A 156 -16.86 13.31 -9.26
CA TRP A 156 -16.67 11.88 -9.14
C TRP A 156 -17.84 11.24 -8.40
N ARG A 157 -18.44 10.22 -9.01
CA ARG A 157 -19.39 9.35 -8.32
C ARG A 157 -18.60 8.20 -7.68
N VAL A 158 -18.28 8.37 -6.41
CA VAL A 158 -17.52 7.36 -5.63
C VAL A 158 -18.51 6.55 -4.81
N ALA A 159 -18.42 5.22 -4.89
CA ALA A 159 -19.26 4.33 -4.09
C ALA A 159 -18.83 4.34 -2.61
N ALA A 160 -19.74 3.93 -1.73
CA ALA A 160 -19.40 3.64 -0.34
C ALA A 160 -18.23 2.65 -0.27
N PRO A 161 -17.25 2.83 0.64
CA PRO A 161 -16.10 1.96 0.71
C PRO A 161 -16.49 0.52 1.08
N CYS A 162 -15.79 -0.46 0.50
CA CYS A 162 -15.90 -1.87 0.90
C CYS A 162 -14.68 -2.27 1.71
N ILE A 163 -14.87 -2.70 2.95
CA ILE A 163 -13.82 -3.32 3.77
C ILE A 163 -13.89 -4.81 3.55
N VAL A 164 -12.79 -5.43 3.10
CA VAL A 164 -12.77 -6.87 2.76
C VAL A 164 -11.74 -7.59 3.62
N GLU A 165 -12.19 -8.47 4.50
CA GLU A 165 -11.33 -9.33 5.29
C GLU A 165 -10.77 -10.48 4.44
N GLN A 166 -9.51 -10.83 4.69
CA GLN A 166 -8.76 -11.87 3.98
C GLN A 166 -8.71 -11.64 2.45
N GLY A 167 -8.69 -10.34 2.03
CA GLY A 167 -8.69 -9.96 0.62
C GLY A 167 -7.30 -9.95 -0.01
N ARG A 168 -7.22 -10.33 -1.30
CA ARG A 168 -6.08 -10.12 -2.21
C ARG A 168 -6.45 -9.04 -3.23
N VAL A 169 -5.47 -8.46 -3.90
CA VAL A 169 -5.69 -7.35 -4.85
C VAL A 169 -6.82 -7.65 -5.85
N ALA A 170 -6.84 -8.85 -6.43
CA ALA A 170 -7.82 -9.24 -7.45
C ALA A 170 -9.27 -9.32 -6.95
N ILE A 171 -9.53 -9.28 -5.63
CA ILE A 171 -10.90 -9.23 -5.10
C ILE A 171 -11.61 -7.92 -5.49
N GLY A 172 -10.82 -6.87 -5.71
CA GLY A 172 -11.34 -5.59 -6.19
C GLY A 172 -12.03 -5.66 -7.55
N ASP A 173 -11.62 -6.61 -8.40
CA ASP A 173 -12.23 -6.79 -9.71
C ASP A 173 -13.67 -7.29 -9.61
N GLU A 174 -13.92 -8.24 -8.71
CA GLU A 174 -15.25 -8.76 -8.45
C GLU A 174 -16.14 -7.70 -7.77
N VAL A 175 -15.59 -6.98 -6.76
CA VAL A 175 -16.30 -5.88 -6.10
C VAL A 175 -16.64 -4.76 -7.08
N GLY A 176 -15.67 -4.32 -7.89
CA GLY A 176 -15.88 -3.28 -8.88
C GLY A 176 -16.91 -3.67 -9.95
N ALA A 177 -16.87 -4.92 -10.42
CA ALA A 177 -17.83 -5.45 -11.37
C ALA A 177 -19.26 -5.47 -10.80
N LEU A 178 -19.43 -5.95 -9.57
CA LEU A 178 -20.75 -6.01 -8.90
C LEU A 178 -21.33 -4.61 -8.59
N LEU A 179 -20.48 -3.61 -8.34
CA LEU A 179 -20.89 -2.21 -8.17
C LEU A 179 -21.09 -1.48 -9.51
N GLY A 180 -20.79 -2.09 -10.65
CA GLY A 180 -20.81 -1.43 -11.95
C GLY A 180 -19.83 -0.28 -12.04
N ALA A 181 -18.70 -0.35 -11.34
CA ALA A 181 -17.72 0.71 -11.27
C ALA A 181 -16.88 0.80 -12.56
N GLN A 182 -16.61 2.02 -13.03
CA GLN A 182 -15.68 2.21 -14.14
C GLN A 182 -14.24 1.88 -13.73
N MET A 183 -13.89 2.20 -12.49
CA MET A 183 -12.57 1.92 -11.90
C MET A 183 -12.71 1.36 -10.49
N VAL A 184 -11.73 0.56 -10.09
CA VAL A 184 -11.59 0.16 -8.69
C VAL A 184 -10.21 0.55 -8.17
N LEU A 185 -10.19 1.10 -6.96
CA LEU A 185 -8.99 1.38 -6.19
C LEU A 185 -8.94 0.44 -4.98
N VAL A 186 -7.98 -0.47 -4.96
CA VAL A 186 -7.78 -1.41 -3.85
C VAL A 186 -6.64 -0.90 -2.98
N LEU A 187 -6.94 -0.57 -1.72
CA LEU A 187 -5.96 -0.28 -0.67
C LEU A 187 -5.72 -1.56 0.11
N ILE A 188 -4.48 -2.00 0.21
CA ILE A 188 -4.17 -3.31 0.77
C ILE A 188 -2.85 -3.32 1.54
N GLY A 189 -2.82 -4.04 2.67
CA GLY A 189 -1.59 -4.27 3.41
C GLY A 189 -0.61 -5.12 2.62
N GLU A 190 0.58 -4.59 2.38
CA GLU A 190 1.65 -5.28 1.67
C GLU A 190 2.28 -6.37 2.55
N ARG A 191 3.12 -7.21 1.94
CA ARG A 191 3.91 -8.18 2.70
C ARG A 191 4.84 -7.44 3.67
N PRO A 192 4.74 -7.68 5.00
CA PRO A 192 5.60 -7.02 5.96
C PRO A 192 7.08 -7.28 5.68
N GLY A 193 7.83 -6.22 5.47
CA GLY A 193 9.29 -6.27 5.43
C GLY A 193 9.86 -6.09 6.85
N LEU A 194 11.12 -6.51 7.05
CA LEU A 194 11.81 -6.37 8.34
C LEU A 194 12.02 -4.92 8.77
N SER A 195 11.95 -3.98 7.81
CA SER A 195 12.04 -2.53 8.07
C SER A 195 10.73 -1.79 7.74
N ALA A 196 9.71 -2.52 7.26
CA ALA A 196 8.45 -1.95 6.78
C ALA A 196 7.27 -2.90 7.09
N PRO A 197 6.94 -3.13 8.37
CA PRO A 197 5.81 -3.99 8.75
C PRO A 197 4.45 -3.32 8.50
N ASP A 198 4.45 -2.02 8.23
CA ASP A 198 3.31 -1.11 8.11
C ASP A 198 3.11 -0.53 6.70
N SER A 199 3.66 -1.18 5.69
CA SER A 199 3.56 -0.75 4.30
C SER A 199 2.22 -1.12 3.68
N MET A 200 1.54 -0.13 3.06
CA MET A 200 0.30 -0.29 2.32
C MET A 200 0.54 -0.04 0.84
N GLY A 201 -0.12 -0.81 -0.02
CA GLY A 201 -0.18 -0.60 -1.46
C GLY A 201 -1.56 -0.14 -1.91
N ALA A 202 -1.62 0.64 -2.98
CA ALA A 202 -2.83 1.06 -3.66
C ALA A 202 -2.78 0.60 -5.12
N TYR A 203 -3.83 -0.12 -5.56
CA TYR A 203 -3.90 -0.70 -6.90
C TYR A 203 -5.12 -0.18 -7.64
N LEU A 204 -4.88 0.49 -8.77
CA LEU A 204 -5.92 1.02 -9.66
C LEU A 204 -6.15 0.09 -10.84
N THR A 205 -7.41 -0.24 -11.11
CA THR A 205 -7.81 -1.04 -12.27
C THR A 205 -8.96 -0.34 -13.01
N TRP A 206 -8.81 -0.17 -14.32
CA TRP A 206 -9.86 0.27 -15.22
C TRP A 206 -10.74 -0.89 -15.68
N ALA A 207 -12.05 -0.65 -15.82
CA ALA A 207 -13.04 -1.66 -16.23
C ALA A 207 -12.86 -3.00 -15.51
N PRO A 208 -12.97 -3.01 -14.16
CA PRO A 208 -12.70 -4.19 -13.34
C PRO A 208 -13.63 -5.32 -13.71
N ARG A 209 -13.06 -6.51 -13.88
CA ARG A 209 -13.79 -7.76 -14.15
C ARG A 209 -12.98 -8.96 -13.69
N ILE A 210 -13.65 -10.02 -13.31
CA ILE A 210 -13.01 -11.27 -12.92
C ILE A 210 -12.11 -11.79 -14.04
N GLY A 211 -10.90 -12.22 -13.69
CA GLY A 211 -9.92 -12.78 -14.61
C GLY A 211 -8.85 -11.81 -15.11
N LEU A 212 -8.88 -10.55 -14.69
CA LEU A 212 -7.79 -9.61 -14.96
C LEU A 212 -6.51 -10.06 -14.24
N THR A 213 -5.37 -9.82 -14.90
CA THR A 213 -4.03 -10.08 -14.38
C THR A 213 -3.39 -8.80 -13.82
N ASP A 214 -2.24 -8.93 -13.15
CA ASP A 214 -1.57 -7.80 -12.49
C ASP A 214 -1.08 -6.75 -13.50
N GLU A 215 -0.84 -7.11 -14.75
CA GLU A 215 -0.51 -6.18 -15.84
C GLU A 215 -1.61 -5.14 -16.13
N SER A 216 -2.86 -5.43 -15.74
CA SER A 216 -4.00 -4.53 -15.88
C SER A 216 -4.07 -3.45 -14.80
N ARG A 217 -3.15 -3.45 -13.83
CA ARG A 217 -3.20 -2.62 -12.62
C ARG A 217 -2.04 -1.65 -12.55
N ASN A 218 -2.31 -0.41 -12.18
CA ASN A 218 -1.28 0.50 -11.70
C ASN A 218 -1.11 0.32 -10.20
N CYS A 219 0.11 0.39 -9.71
CA CYS A 219 0.43 0.21 -8.30
C CYS A 219 1.18 1.43 -7.75
N VAL A 220 0.71 1.95 -6.64
CA VAL A 220 1.43 2.88 -5.77
C VAL A 220 1.75 2.14 -4.49
N SER A 221 3.00 1.82 -4.25
CA SER A 221 3.46 0.97 -3.15
C SER A 221 4.16 1.77 -2.04
N ASN A 222 4.49 1.09 -0.92
CA ASN A 222 5.23 1.65 0.20
C ASN A 222 4.58 2.90 0.81
N ILE A 223 3.24 2.92 0.88
CA ILE A 223 2.46 4.01 1.49
C ILE A 223 2.55 3.85 3.00
N ARG A 224 3.31 4.74 3.64
CA ARG A 224 3.56 4.79 5.08
C ARG A 224 4.36 6.05 5.44
N PRO A 225 4.43 6.48 6.73
CA PRO A 225 5.17 7.68 7.12
C PRO A 225 6.66 7.67 6.74
N ALA A 226 7.33 6.50 6.86
CA ALA A 226 8.75 6.33 6.52
C ALA A 226 8.99 5.92 5.04
N GLY A 227 7.96 5.90 4.22
CA GLY A 227 7.99 5.62 2.78
C GLY A 227 7.35 6.76 1.98
N GLN A 228 6.44 6.41 1.09
CA GLN A 228 5.61 7.40 0.40
C GLN A 228 4.48 7.84 1.35
N ARG A 229 4.50 9.11 1.76
CA ARG A 229 3.47 9.63 2.67
C ARG A 229 2.08 9.62 2.01
N PRO A 230 1.00 9.48 2.78
CA PRO A 230 -0.37 9.42 2.25
C PRO A 230 -0.71 10.58 1.30
N GLU A 231 -0.26 11.80 1.57
CA GLU A 231 -0.52 12.98 0.74
C GLU A 231 0.16 12.87 -0.62
N GLN A 232 1.40 12.37 -0.65
CA GLN A 232 2.16 12.15 -1.89
C GLN A 232 1.52 11.01 -2.72
N ALA A 233 1.13 9.93 -2.05
CA ALA A 233 0.44 8.82 -2.69
C ALA A 233 -0.93 9.26 -3.26
N ALA A 234 -1.67 10.11 -2.54
CA ALA A 234 -2.95 10.66 -3.00
C ALA A 234 -2.80 11.52 -4.26
N ALA A 235 -1.78 12.38 -4.33
CA ALA A 235 -1.49 13.18 -5.53
C ALA A 235 -1.16 12.29 -6.74
N ARG A 236 -0.34 11.24 -6.53
CA ARG A 236 0.01 10.26 -7.56
C ARG A 236 -1.22 9.45 -8.02
N LEU A 237 -2.04 8.99 -7.08
CA LEU A 237 -3.29 8.29 -7.37
C LEU A 237 -4.28 9.18 -8.12
N HIS A 238 -4.41 10.46 -7.74
CA HIS A 238 -5.25 11.41 -8.46
C HIS A 238 -4.83 11.55 -9.93
N TYR A 239 -3.52 11.69 -10.20
CA TYR A 239 -2.99 11.70 -11.56
C TYR A 239 -3.38 10.43 -12.32
N LEU A 240 -3.12 9.25 -11.75
CA LEU A 240 -3.44 7.97 -12.38
C LEU A 240 -4.95 7.79 -12.62
N LEU A 241 -5.79 8.18 -11.68
CA LEU A 241 -7.25 8.16 -11.80
C LEU A 241 -7.73 9.07 -12.93
N ALA A 242 -7.22 10.31 -13.02
CA ALA A 242 -7.58 11.24 -14.06
C ALA A 242 -7.15 10.75 -15.46
N GLN A 243 -5.94 10.22 -15.57
CA GLN A 243 -5.42 9.64 -16.81
C GLN A 243 -6.19 8.38 -17.22
N ALA A 244 -6.48 7.48 -16.26
CA ALA A 244 -7.26 6.27 -16.52
C ALA A 244 -8.67 6.61 -17.02
N ARG A 245 -9.33 7.60 -16.38
CA ARG A 245 -10.66 8.09 -16.80
C ARG A 245 -10.65 8.70 -18.20
N GLY A 246 -9.66 9.53 -18.51
CA GLY A 246 -9.55 10.20 -19.80
C GLY A 246 -9.17 9.27 -20.95
N ARG A 247 -8.37 8.24 -20.67
CA ARG A 247 -7.81 7.34 -21.70
C ARG A 247 -8.53 5.99 -21.79
N GLY A 248 -9.39 5.66 -20.82
CA GLY A 248 -10.12 4.38 -20.75
C GLY A 248 -9.20 3.16 -20.55
N LEU A 249 -8.09 3.29 -19.79
CA LEU A 249 -7.13 2.21 -19.58
C LEU A 249 -6.38 2.33 -18.26
N SER A 250 -5.76 1.23 -17.82
CA SER A 250 -4.86 1.16 -16.66
C SER A 250 -3.75 0.13 -16.90
N GLY A 251 -2.92 -0.10 -15.91
CA GLY A 251 -1.84 -1.09 -15.93
C GLY A 251 -0.65 -0.66 -16.77
N VAL A 252 -0.02 -1.61 -17.43
CA VAL A 252 1.23 -1.39 -18.19
C VAL A 252 1.09 -0.35 -19.34
N ALA A 253 -0.14 -0.14 -19.81
CA ALA A 253 -0.45 0.86 -20.84
C ALA A 253 -0.55 2.30 -20.28
N LEU A 254 -0.66 2.46 -18.96
CA LEU A 254 -0.72 3.73 -18.26
C LEU A 254 0.55 3.94 -17.43
N LYS A 255 1.42 4.82 -17.88
CA LYS A 255 2.63 5.17 -17.14
C LYS A 255 2.38 6.28 -16.12
N ASP A 256 3.04 6.18 -15.00
CA ASP A 256 3.11 7.25 -14.01
C ASP A 256 4.22 8.23 -14.42
N GLU A 257 3.81 9.44 -14.78
CA GLU A 257 4.72 10.52 -15.22
C GLU A 257 4.81 11.64 -14.17
N THR A 258 4.33 11.42 -12.95
CA THR A 258 4.32 12.44 -11.89
C THR A 258 5.71 12.88 -11.46
N GLU A 259 6.72 12.03 -11.54
CA GLU A 259 8.10 12.35 -11.17
C GLU A 259 8.73 13.35 -12.15
N PHE A 260 8.49 13.20 -13.44
CA PHE A 260 9.01 14.12 -14.48
C PHE A 260 8.41 15.52 -14.37
N ALA A 261 7.14 15.61 -13.95
CA ALA A 261 6.48 16.90 -13.76
C ALA A 261 7.05 17.68 -12.56
N SER A 262 7.49 16.98 -11.50
CA SER A 262 8.10 17.60 -10.32
C SER A 262 9.54 18.07 -10.59
N GLU A 263 10.32 17.35 -11.37
CA GLU A 263 11.68 17.73 -11.75
C GLU A 263 11.71 18.93 -12.72
N SER A 264 10.77 18.99 -13.65
CA SER A 264 10.65 20.13 -14.58
C SER A 264 10.25 21.44 -13.87
N ALA A 265 9.54 21.34 -12.75
CA ALA A 265 9.14 22.52 -11.95
C ALA A 265 10.25 22.98 -10.96
N SER A 266 11.26 22.16 -10.69
CA SER A 266 12.29 22.40 -9.68
C SER A 266 13.71 22.59 -10.24
N THR A 267 13.91 22.66 -11.55
CA THR A 267 15.23 22.89 -12.15
C THR A 267 15.56 24.39 -12.10
N PRO A 268 16.34 24.88 -11.11
CA PRO A 268 17.00 26.17 -11.26
C PRO A 268 18.02 26.01 -12.37
N ALA A 269 18.05 26.96 -13.30
CA ALA A 269 19.02 27.01 -14.38
C ALA A 269 20.43 26.70 -13.85
N LEU A 270 21.02 25.58 -14.27
CA LEU A 270 22.41 25.23 -13.98
C LEU A 270 23.28 26.35 -14.58
N ALA A 271 23.72 27.28 -13.71
CA ALA A 271 24.78 28.20 -14.04
C ALA A 271 26.01 27.39 -14.42
N SER A 272 26.48 27.63 -15.65
CA SER A 272 27.69 27.12 -16.27
C SER A 272 28.83 26.93 -15.27
N ILE A 273 29.12 25.69 -14.90
CA ILE A 273 30.40 25.38 -14.25
C ILE A 273 31.42 25.22 -15.36
N ALA A 274 32.22 26.31 -15.56
CA ALA A 274 33.37 26.29 -16.43
C ALA A 274 34.31 25.13 -16.04
N ALA A 275 34.61 24.27 -17.01
CA ALA A 275 35.55 23.19 -16.84
C ALA A 275 36.94 23.74 -16.45
N ARG A 276 37.44 23.34 -15.29
CA ARG A 276 38.85 23.50 -14.93
C ARG A 276 39.62 22.30 -15.52
N PRO A 277 40.69 22.50 -16.32
CA PRO A 277 41.49 21.40 -16.82
C PRO A 277 42.25 20.76 -15.65
N PHE A 278 42.20 19.43 -15.57
CA PHE A 278 43.12 18.63 -14.78
C PHE A 278 44.51 18.79 -15.39
N LEU A 279 45.45 19.38 -14.65
CA LEU A 279 46.88 19.23 -14.93
C LEU A 279 47.40 18.01 -14.15
N LEU A 280 48.11 17.19 -14.89
CA LEU A 280 48.86 15.99 -14.44
C LEU A 280 49.86 16.29 -13.34
#